data_efe3a4f4c6aabe508a3aed728672df49
#
_entry.id   efe3a4f4c6aabe508a3aed728672df49
#
_cell.length_a   1.000
_cell.length_b   1.000
_cell.length_c   1.000
_cell.angle_alpha   90.00
_cell.angle_beta   90.00
_cell.angle_gamma   90.00
#
_symmetry.space_group_name_H-M   'P 1'
#
loop_
_entity.id
_entity.type
_entity.pdbx_description
1 polymer ?
#
loop_
_entity_poly.entity_id
_entity_poly.type
_entity_poly.pdbx_seq_one_letter_code
_entity_poly.pdbx_strand_id
1 'polypeptide(L)'
;MKVCGIVCEYNPLHQGHLYHIKKARELSKCDILIACMSGNFVQRGEFAIVDKWTRTKAALDNGVDLVLELPFVFACQSAENFGKNAVRILALALCDSICFGSETNNLEELKEIASMSYKIDNFKENMKKGYSYPYCYGFMADSYGPNDILAISYLRELANYPNITPISIKRTSDYNDDQLNDNYSSAKAIRKAIMNNQDVSKDCLIANINTYPKVNWDNNYGIVRNLLLTLKPQQLQEIFLMDEGIENHLAKTAYYNYDYDNFIKNAVTRRYTRSRIQRTLCQLLVNNTKKDMADLPAYDTIRVLGFNQIGKSYLRELQSKSIKVANHYSANIKQYRDVEFKAAIAYSSQMSSKDKQYITRSEISGLNLK
;
A
#
# COMPACT_ATOMS: atom_id res chain seq x y z
N MET A 1 -10.21 23.35 11.89
CA MET A 1 -9.06 22.55 12.37
C MET A 1 -8.03 22.49 11.26
N LYS A 2 -6.74 22.52 11.63
CA LYS A 2 -5.64 22.32 10.69
C LYS A 2 -5.36 20.83 10.55
N VAL A 3 -5.37 20.31 9.32
CA VAL A 3 -5.38 18.86 9.04
C VAL A 3 -4.13 18.48 8.28
N CYS A 4 -3.37 17.49 8.81
CA CYS A 4 -2.24 16.91 8.10
C CYS A 4 -2.53 15.47 7.71
N GLY A 5 -2.27 15.13 6.46
CA GLY A 5 -2.34 13.76 5.95
C GLY A 5 -0.97 13.11 5.88
N ILE A 6 -0.90 11.82 6.14
CA ILE A 6 0.26 10.97 5.85
C ILE A 6 -0.19 9.74 5.08
N VAL A 7 0.68 9.24 4.18
CA VAL A 7 0.45 7.98 3.44
C VAL A 7 1.33 6.91 4.05
N CYS A 8 0.75 5.74 4.35
CA CYS A 8 1.49 4.70 5.04
C CYS A 8 1.02 3.28 4.71
N GLU A 9 1.84 2.30 5.04
CA GLU A 9 1.51 0.88 5.00
C GLU A 9 1.58 0.25 6.39
N TYR A 10 2.47 0.76 7.27
CA TYR A 10 2.73 0.25 8.61
C TYR A 10 2.93 -1.28 8.65
N ASN A 11 3.86 -1.75 7.84
CA ASN A 11 4.10 -3.17 7.60
C ASN A 11 5.44 -3.68 8.17
N PRO A 12 5.57 -3.82 9.51
CA PRO A 12 4.69 -3.34 10.58
C PRO A 12 4.93 -1.86 10.93
N LEU A 13 4.12 -1.31 11.85
CA LEU A 13 4.40 -0.02 12.49
C LEU A 13 5.66 -0.16 13.35
N HIS A 14 6.64 0.74 13.16
CA HIS A 14 7.95 0.68 13.82
C HIS A 14 8.46 2.08 14.22
N GLN A 15 9.60 2.15 14.93
CA GLN A 15 10.14 3.39 15.46
C GLN A 15 10.34 4.49 14.40
N GLY A 16 10.76 4.13 13.18
CA GLY A 16 10.86 5.08 12.07
C GLY A 16 9.51 5.69 11.65
N HIS A 17 8.43 4.93 11.75
CA HIS A 17 7.08 5.46 11.52
C HIS A 17 6.62 6.37 12.67
N LEU A 18 6.97 6.05 13.92
CA LEU A 18 6.70 6.93 15.07
C LEU A 18 7.44 8.27 14.92
N TYR A 19 8.68 8.25 14.47
CA TYR A 19 9.42 9.47 14.11
C TYR A 19 8.66 10.28 13.04
N HIS A 20 8.18 9.64 11.97
CA HIS A 20 7.39 10.28 10.93
C HIS A 20 6.11 10.93 11.50
N ILE A 21 5.35 10.21 12.33
CA ILE A 21 4.13 10.71 12.98
C ILE A 21 4.43 11.98 13.82
N LYS A 22 5.48 11.93 14.65
CA LYS A 22 5.90 13.07 15.49
C LYS A 22 6.32 14.28 14.65
N LYS A 23 7.13 14.05 13.60
CA LYS A 23 7.60 15.10 12.70
C LYS A 23 6.48 15.69 11.85
N ALA A 24 5.54 14.88 11.40
CA ALA A 24 4.37 15.37 10.68
C ALA A 24 3.56 16.35 11.53
N ARG A 25 3.34 16.05 12.82
CA ARG A 25 2.66 16.97 13.74
C ARG A 25 3.46 18.24 14.02
N GLU A 26 4.76 18.09 14.29
CA GLU A 26 5.67 19.20 14.59
C GLU A 26 5.71 20.21 13.43
N LEU A 27 5.96 19.74 12.21
CA LEU A 27 6.16 20.60 11.04
C LEU A 27 4.84 21.18 10.51
N SER A 28 3.78 20.39 10.49
CA SER A 28 2.47 20.86 10.03
C SER A 28 1.75 21.71 11.08
N LYS A 29 2.06 21.55 12.37
CA LYS A 29 1.32 22.13 13.50
C LYS A 29 -0.18 21.81 13.41
N CYS A 30 -0.51 20.59 13.03
CA CYS A 30 -1.88 20.18 12.79
C CYS A 30 -2.63 19.88 14.10
N ASP A 31 -3.93 20.18 14.10
CA ASP A 31 -4.87 19.78 15.16
C ASP A 31 -5.21 18.28 15.04
N ILE A 32 -5.26 17.79 13.81
CA ILE A 32 -5.56 16.39 13.51
C ILE A 32 -4.58 15.80 12.49
N LEU A 33 -4.13 14.56 12.75
CA LEU A 33 -3.30 13.78 11.86
C LEU A 33 -4.08 12.61 11.28
N ILE A 34 -4.20 12.57 9.95
CA ILE A 34 -4.91 11.53 9.20
C ILE A 34 -3.92 10.62 8.51
N ALA A 35 -4.04 9.29 8.71
CA ALA A 35 -3.27 8.31 7.95
C ALA A 35 -4.13 7.69 6.84
N CYS A 36 -3.71 7.82 5.58
CA CYS A 36 -4.21 7.04 4.46
C CYS A 36 -3.37 5.77 4.37
N MET A 37 -3.96 4.63 4.77
CA MET A 37 -3.24 3.37 4.97
C MET A 37 -3.72 2.29 4.02
N SER A 38 -2.77 1.56 3.38
CA SER A 38 -3.08 0.37 2.58
C SER A 38 -3.83 -0.69 3.39
N GLY A 39 -4.74 -1.41 2.73
CA GLY A 39 -5.46 -2.55 3.29
C GLY A 39 -4.55 -3.73 3.62
N ASN A 40 -5.04 -4.96 3.45
CA ASN A 40 -4.29 -6.18 3.79
C ASN A 40 -3.17 -6.52 2.79
N PHE A 41 -3.11 -5.84 1.65
CA PHE A 41 -2.04 -5.93 0.66
C PHE A 41 -1.36 -4.59 0.50
N VAL A 42 -0.04 -4.61 0.29
CA VAL A 42 0.78 -3.41 0.21
C VAL A 42 1.24 -3.13 -1.23
N GLN A 43 1.80 -1.96 -1.47
CA GLN A 43 2.12 -1.42 -2.80
C GLN A 43 3.00 -2.36 -3.65
N ARG A 44 3.91 -3.08 -3.01
CA ARG A 44 4.83 -3.99 -3.72
C ARG A 44 4.21 -5.33 -4.09
N GLY A 45 2.93 -5.55 -3.79
CA GLY A 45 2.27 -6.83 -4.02
C GLY A 45 2.69 -7.87 -2.99
N GLU A 46 2.81 -7.46 -1.74
CA GLU A 46 3.05 -8.33 -0.60
C GLU A 46 1.83 -8.30 0.33
N PHE A 47 1.68 -9.35 1.11
CA PHE A 47 0.75 -9.34 2.24
C PHE A 47 1.30 -8.43 3.34
N ALA A 48 0.44 -7.66 3.98
CA ALA A 48 0.83 -7.01 5.22
C ALA A 48 1.09 -8.06 6.30
N ILE A 49 2.13 -7.86 7.12
CA ILE A 49 2.56 -8.84 8.13
C ILE A 49 1.48 -9.13 9.18
N VAL A 50 0.62 -8.15 9.46
CA VAL A 50 -0.61 -8.27 10.24
C VAL A 50 -1.73 -7.51 9.54
N ASP A 51 -2.97 -7.87 9.85
CA ASP A 51 -4.17 -7.31 9.22
C ASP A 51 -4.31 -5.79 9.40
N LYS A 52 -5.13 -5.17 8.55
CA LYS A 52 -5.32 -3.71 8.55
C LYS A 52 -5.94 -3.18 9.86
N TRP A 53 -6.74 -3.98 10.56
CA TRP A 53 -7.40 -3.58 11.80
C TRP A 53 -6.41 -3.48 12.94
N THR A 54 -5.51 -4.47 13.06
CA THR A 54 -4.39 -4.45 14.00
C THR A 54 -3.47 -3.26 13.76
N ARG A 55 -3.14 -2.96 12.48
CA ARG A 55 -2.31 -1.80 12.11
C ARG A 55 -3.01 -0.47 12.38
N THR A 56 -4.32 -0.41 12.16
CA THR A 56 -5.14 0.75 12.51
C THR A 56 -5.08 1.06 13.99
N LYS A 57 -5.31 0.03 14.84
CA LYS A 57 -5.21 0.20 16.29
C LYS A 57 -3.83 0.71 16.69
N ALA A 58 -2.77 0.10 16.19
CA ALA A 58 -1.41 0.52 16.48
C ALA A 58 -1.14 1.98 16.04
N ALA A 59 -1.66 2.42 14.89
CA ALA A 59 -1.54 3.80 14.43
C ALA A 59 -2.22 4.79 15.39
N LEU A 60 -3.44 4.48 15.83
CA LEU A 60 -4.21 5.31 16.77
C LEU A 60 -3.51 5.38 18.14
N ASP A 61 -3.00 4.25 18.65
CA ASP A 61 -2.26 4.17 19.91
C ASP A 61 -0.94 4.97 19.87
N ASN A 62 -0.42 5.26 18.66
CA ASN A 62 0.84 5.96 18.45
C ASN A 62 0.68 7.38 17.87
N GLY A 63 -0.49 7.98 18.00
CA GLY A 63 -0.68 9.41 17.75
C GLY A 63 -1.29 9.79 16.40
N VAL A 64 -1.84 8.86 15.65
CA VAL A 64 -2.75 9.14 14.53
C VAL A 64 -4.16 9.33 15.09
N ASP A 65 -4.95 10.25 14.54
CA ASP A 65 -6.32 10.52 15.02
C ASP A 65 -7.38 9.82 14.20
N LEU A 66 -7.11 9.66 12.91
CA LEU A 66 -8.05 9.08 11.95
C LEU A 66 -7.28 8.23 10.93
N VAL A 67 -7.71 7.00 10.72
CA VAL A 67 -7.13 6.09 9.71
C VAL A 67 -8.16 5.84 8.61
N LEU A 68 -7.79 6.21 7.39
CA LEU A 68 -8.56 6.01 6.17
C LEU A 68 -7.97 4.86 5.36
N GLU A 69 -8.79 4.08 4.70
CA GLU A 69 -8.34 3.01 3.83
C GLU A 69 -7.92 3.55 2.47
N LEU A 70 -6.72 3.17 2.03
CA LEU A 70 -6.36 3.17 0.62
C LEU A 70 -6.81 1.83 0.04
N PRO A 71 -7.86 1.78 -0.78
CA PRO A 71 -8.42 0.54 -1.30
C PRO A 71 -7.40 -0.34 -2.03
N PHE A 72 -7.60 -1.66 -1.98
CA PHE A 72 -6.74 -2.67 -2.65
C PHE A 72 -6.45 -2.30 -4.10
N VAL A 73 -7.47 -1.88 -4.84
CA VAL A 73 -7.38 -1.50 -6.26
C VAL A 73 -6.43 -0.32 -6.51
N PHE A 74 -6.14 0.48 -5.49
CA PHE A 74 -5.19 1.59 -5.51
C PHE A 74 -3.89 1.25 -4.79
N ALA A 75 -3.96 0.50 -3.69
CA ALA A 75 -2.82 0.15 -2.87
C ALA A 75 -1.89 -0.85 -3.59
N CYS A 76 -2.44 -1.94 -4.16
CA CYS A 76 -1.67 -2.98 -4.83
C CYS A 76 -1.40 -2.60 -6.30
N GLN A 77 -0.71 -1.46 -6.51
CA GLN A 77 -0.53 -0.81 -7.81
C GLN A 77 0.90 -0.25 -8.00
N SER A 78 1.16 0.36 -9.17
CA SER A 78 2.37 1.13 -9.39
C SER A 78 2.49 2.27 -8.37
N ALA A 79 3.71 2.74 -8.11
CA ALA A 79 3.95 3.88 -7.21
C ALA A 79 3.13 5.12 -7.63
N GLU A 80 2.99 5.35 -8.93
CA GLU A 80 2.19 6.44 -9.49
C GLU A 80 0.70 6.33 -9.12
N ASN A 81 0.08 5.17 -9.35
CA ASN A 81 -1.34 4.96 -9.01
C ASN A 81 -1.58 4.94 -7.50
N PHE A 82 -0.65 4.36 -6.73
CA PHE A 82 -0.67 4.39 -5.28
C PHE A 82 -0.65 5.83 -4.76
N GLY A 83 0.35 6.62 -5.18
CA GLY A 83 0.53 8.00 -4.73
C GLY A 83 -0.62 8.91 -5.16
N LYS A 84 -1.02 8.82 -6.43
CA LYS A 84 -2.15 9.56 -6.98
C LYS A 84 -3.44 9.37 -6.16
N ASN A 85 -3.82 8.14 -5.90
CA ASN A 85 -5.08 7.86 -5.20
C ASN A 85 -4.99 8.14 -3.69
N ALA A 86 -3.81 7.96 -3.08
CA ALA A 86 -3.61 8.34 -1.68
C ALA A 86 -3.78 9.87 -1.49
N VAL A 87 -3.21 10.69 -2.39
CA VAL A 87 -3.38 12.15 -2.36
C VAL A 87 -4.84 12.53 -2.57
N ARG A 88 -5.56 11.90 -3.51
CA ARG A 88 -6.99 12.14 -3.75
C ARG A 88 -7.85 11.86 -2.52
N ILE A 89 -7.57 10.76 -1.81
CA ILE A 89 -8.29 10.42 -0.57
C ILE A 89 -8.02 11.46 0.52
N LEU A 90 -6.76 11.90 0.67
CA LEU A 90 -6.41 12.93 1.64
C LEU A 90 -6.99 14.31 1.26
N ALA A 91 -7.05 14.63 -0.03
CA ALA A 91 -7.72 15.84 -0.53
C ALA A 91 -9.24 15.78 -0.27
N LEU A 92 -9.89 14.64 -0.53
CA LEU A 92 -11.29 14.40 -0.20
C LEU A 92 -11.55 14.51 1.31
N ALA A 93 -10.56 14.13 2.13
CA ALA A 93 -10.58 14.31 3.58
C ALA A 93 -10.24 15.76 4.02
N LEU A 94 -10.12 16.70 3.10
CA LEU A 94 -9.84 18.13 3.33
C LEU A 94 -8.56 18.38 4.12
N CYS A 95 -7.47 17.64 3.81
CA CYS A 95 -6.17 17.91 4.40
C CYS A 95 -5.60 19.24 3.90
N ASP A 96 -5.02 20.04 4.81
CA ASP A 96 -4.29 21.28 4.47
C ASP A 96 -2.84 21.02 4.09
N SER A 97 -2.31 19.89 4.55
CA SER A 97 -0.93 19.48 4.24
C SER A 97 -0.82 17.96 4.13
N ILE A 98 0.17 17.49 3.37
CA ILE A 98 0.56 16.08 3.28
C ILE A 98 2.05 15.96 3.61
N CYS A 99 2.37 15.16 4.65
CA CYS A 99 3.73 14.91 5.09
C CYS A 99 4.19 13.52 4.65
N PHE A 100 5.39 13.44 4.05
CA PHE A 100 5.98 12.20 3.56
C PHE A 100 7.49 12.14 3.79
N GLY A 101 8.02 10.91 3.90
CA GLY A 101 9.45 10.67 4.01
C GLY A 101 10.13 10.67 2.64
N SER A 102 11.35 11.18 2.57
CA SER A 102 12.19 11.23 1.38
C SER A 102 13.63 10.87 1.72
N GLU A 103 14.32 10.20 0.82
CA GLU A 103 15.75 9.91 0.96
C GLU A 103 16.59 11.16 0.72
N THR A 104 16.29 11.93 -0.32
CA THR A 104 16.99 13.18 -0.65
C THR A 104 16.59 14.33 0.26
N ASN A 105 15.30 14.40 0.61
CA ASN A 105 14.68 15.50 1.38
C ASN A 105 14.86 16.87 0.72
N ASN A 106 15.04 16.92 -0.60
CA ASN A 106 15.11 18.14 -1.40
C ASN A 106 13.77 18.37 -2.09
N LEU A 107 12.86 19.07 -1.40
CA LEU A 107 11.49 19.26 -1.87
C LEU A 107 11.41 20.01 -3.21
N GLU A 108 12.28 20.98 -3.43
CA GLU A 108 12.28 21.78 -4.68
C GLU A 108 12.72 20.91 -5.87
N GLU A 109 13.78 20.14 -5.72
CA GLU A 109 14.23 19.19 -6.75
C GLU A 109 13.14 18.14 -7.06
N LEU A 110 12.50 17.56 -6.02
CA LEU A 110 11.41 16.60 -6.20
C LEU A 110 10.20 17.21 -6.92
N LYS A 111 9.87 18.50 -6.65
CA LYS A 111 8.82 19.23 -7.37
C LYS A 111 9.20 19.48 -8.83
N GLU A 112 10.44 19.86 -9.10
CA GLU A 112 10.93 20.04 -10.45
C GLU A 112 10.76 18.75 -11.25
N ILE A 113 11.20 17.61 -10.72
CA ILE A 113 11.04 16.31 -11.37
C ILE A 113 9.56 15.94 -11.53
N ALA A 114 8.75 16.20 -10.51
CA ALA A 114 7.31 15.94 -10.58
C ALA A 114 6.63 16.75 -11.69
N SER A 115 7.10 17.98 -11.98
CA SER A 115 6.56 18.86 -13.02
C SER A 115 7.04 18.50 -14.43
N MET A 116 8.16 17.79 -14.55
CA MET A 116 8.66 17.39 -15.87
C MET A 116 7.63 16.49 -16.54
N SER A 117 7.03 16.99 -17.62
CA SER A 117 6.27 16.15 -18.54
C SER A 117 7.23 15.08 -19.07
N TYR A 118 6.79 13.80 -19.03
CA TYR A 118 7.54 12.74 -19.68
C TYR A 118 7.93 13.21 -21.09
N LYS A 119 9.21 13.21 -21.43
CA LYS A 119 9.62 13.20 -22.83
C LYS A 119 9.15 11.86 -23.37
N ILE A 120 7.90 11.85 -23.83
CA ILE A 120 7.09 10.70 -24.22
C ILE A 120 7.84 9.81 -25.20
N ASP A 121 8.74 10.38 -26.01
CA ASP A 121 9.42 9.66 -27.07
C ASP A 121 10.51 8.71 -26.53
N ASN A 122 11.38 9.14 -25.62
CA ASN A 122 12.39 8.29 -25.01
C ASN A 122 11.78 7.20 -24.11
N PHE A 123 10.68 7.53 -23.42
CA PHE A 123 9.95 6.58 -22.59
C PHE A 123 9.31 5.47 -23.46
N LYS A 124 8.58 5.87 -24.51
CA LYS A 124 7.96 4.90 -25.45
C LYS A 124 9.00 4.04 -26.17
N GLU A 125 10.14 4.63 -26.54
CA GLU A 125 11.22 3.91 -27.21
C GLU A 125 11.85 2.86 -26.27
N ASN A 126 12.12 3.21 -25.03
CA ASN A 126 12.66 2.29 -24.04
C ASN A 126 11.66 1.18 -23.67
N MET A 127 10.37 1.50 -23.58
CA MET A 127 9.32 0.49 -23.41
C MET A 127 9.29 -0.48 -24.60
N LYS A 128 9.42 0.01 -25.84
CA LYS A 128 9.53 -0.85 -27.03
C LYS A 128 10.77 -1.73 -27.02
N LYS A 129 11.88 -1.28 -26.42
CA LYS A 129 13.10 -2.09 -26.20
C LYS A 129 12.95 -3.12 -25.10
N GLY A 130 11.76 -3.23 -24.48
CA GLY A 130 11.44 -4.25 -23.45
C GLY A 130 11.95 -3.91 -22.04
N TYR A 131 12.31 -2.65 -21.78
CA TYR A 131 12.64 -2.23 -20.42
C TYR A 131 11.39 -2.10 -19.55
N SER A 132 11.54 -2.34 -18.24
CA SER A 132 10.43 -2.16 -17.30
C SER A 132 10.05 -0.69 -17.16
N TYR A 133 8.78 -0.43 -16.78
CA TYR A 133 8.30 0.93 -16.52
C TYR A 133 9.18 1.71 -15.52
N PRO A 134 9.60 1.13 -14.36
CA PRO A 134 10.56 1.81 -13.48
C PRO A 134 11.90 2.11 -14.15
N TYR A 135 12.39 1.25 -15.04
CA TYR A 135 13.64 1.51 -15.77
C TYR A 135 13.48 2.65 -16.80
N CYS A 136 12.36 2.67 -17.53
CA CYS A 136 12.05 3.74 -18.45
C CYS A 136 11.86 5.09 -17.74
N TYR A 137 11.36 5.03 -16.51
CA TYR A 137 11.27 6.14 -15.57
C TYR A 137 12.64 6.47 -14.97
N GLY A 138 13.48 5.48 -14.77
CA GLY A 138 14.75 5.47 -14.07
C GLY A 138 15.92 6.06 -14.82
N PHE A 139 15.82 6.39 -16.12
CA PHE A 139 16.82 7.24 -16.76
C PHE A 139 16.91 8.63 -16.10
N MET A 140 15.91 8.95 -15.26
CA MET A 140 15.96 10.06 -14.31
C MET A 140 16.05 9.60 -12.85
N ALA A 141 15.81 8.33 -12.55
CA ALA A 141 15.59 7.79 -11.20
C ALA A 141 16.67 6.83 -10.68
N ASP A 142 17.73 6.54 -11.40
CA ASP A 142 18.90 5.82 -10.84
C ASP A 142 19.56 6.57 -9.68
N SER A 143 19.15 7.85 -9.48
CA SER A 143 19.60 8.71 -8.39
C SER A 143 18.61 8.79 -7.22
N TYR A 144 17.40 8.22 -7.32
CA TYR A 144 16.33 8.41 -6.33
C TYR A 144 15.93 7.12 -5.64
N GLY A 145 15.79 7.20 -4.32
CA GLY A 145 15.33 6.08 -3.50
C GLY A 145 13.83 5.78 -3.69
N PRO A 146 13.37 4.63 -3.18
CA PRO A 146 11.97 4.21 -3.32
C PRO A 146 10.94 5.20 -2.75
N ASN A 147 11.30 5.94 -1.71
CA ASN A 147 10.39 6.93 -1.12
C ASN A 147 10.42 8.25 -1.89
N ASP A 148 11.55 8.61 -2.51
CA ASP A 148 11.59 9.75 -3.44
C ASP A 148 10.69 9.49 -4.67
N ILE A 149 10.65 8.27 -5.19
CA ILE A 149 9.74 7.88 -6.26
C ILE A 149 8.27 8.04 -5.84
N LEU A 150 7.93 7.65 -4.60
CA LEU A 150 6.60 7.88 -4.05
C LEU A 150 6.34 9.38 -3.84
N ALA A 151 7.30 10.13 -3.29
CA ALA A 151 7.20 11.58 -3.11
C ALA A 151 6.92 12.30 -4.43
N ILE A 152 7.64 11.95 -5.51
CA ILE A 152 7.40 12.48 -6.86
C ILE A 152 5.95 12.18 -7.31
N SER A 153 5.44 10.99 -7.04
CA SER A 153 4.05 10.65 -7.41
C SER A 153 3.01 11.42 -6.59
N TYR A 154 3.28 11.69 -5.31
CA TYR A 154 2.44 12.58 -4.50
C TYR A 154 2.45 14.01 -5.02
N LEU A 155 3.64 14.56 -5.30
CA LEU A 155 3.81 15.92 -5.79
C LEU A 155 3.14 16.15 -7.15
N ARG A 156 3.16 15.15 -8.04
CA ARG A 156 2.42 15.21 -9.31
C ARG A 156 0.93 15.37 -9.11
N GLU A 157 0.33 14.56 -8.25
CA GLU A 157 -1.11 14.67 -8.01
C GLU A 157 -1.43 15.93 -7.19
N LEU A 158 -0.54 16.37 -6.28
CA LEU A 158 -0.70 17.61 -5.51
C LEU A 158 -0.74 18.87 -6.40
N ALA A 159 -0.18 18.83 -7.60
CA ALA A 159 -0.34 19.92 -8.57
C ALA A 159 -1.83 20.24 -8.90
N ASN A 160 -2.73 19.27 -8.74
CA ASN A 160 -4.18 19.44 -8.87
C ASN A 160 -4.85 20.02 -7.62
N TYR A 161 -4.10 20.17 -6.51
CA TYR A 161 -4.59 20.61 -5.21
C TYR A 161 -3.70 21.71 -4.61
N PRO A 162 -3.67 22.92 -5.20
CA PRO A 162 -2.71 23.98 -4.83
C PRO A 162 -2.85 24.45 -3.37
N ASN A 163 -3.98 24.18 -2.74
CA ASN A 163 -4.23 24.52 -1.33
C ASN A 163 -3.64 23.51 -0.34
N ILE A 164 -3.11 22.37 -0.80
CA ILE A 164 -2.50 21.35 0.05
C ILE A 164 -0.98 21.52 0.02
N THR A 165 -0.41 21.82 1.17
CA THR A 165 1.05 22.03 1.32
C THR A 165 1.79 20.70 1.46
N PRO A 166 2.74 20.36 0.57
CA PRO A 166 3.63 19.22 0.76
C PRO A 166 4.70 19.51 1.82
N ILE A 167 4.93 18.54 2.71
CA ILE A 167 5.96 18.59 3.74
C ILE A 167 6.84 17.35 3.59
N SER A 168 8.14 17.56 3.34
CA SER A 168 9.12 16.48 3.22
C SER A 168 9.90 16.34 4.53
N ILE A 169 10.22 15.11 4.94
CA ILE A 169 11.09 14.81 6.06
C ILE A 169 12.19 13.83 5.63
N LYS A 170 13.40 14.02 6.17
CA LYS A 170 14.53 13.12 5.95
C LYS A 170 14.25 11.77 6.57
N ARG A 171 14.43 10.69 5.83
CA ARG A 171 14.35 9.34 6.38
C ARG A 171 15.52 9.04 7.32
N THR A 172 15.25 8.24 8.33
CA THR A 172 16.20 7.89 9.39
C THR A 172 16.93 6.57 9.16
N SER A 173 16.45 5.72 8.24
CA SER A 173 17.04 4.41 7.95
C SER A 173 17.14 4.14 6.47
N ASP A 174 18.17 3.41 6.05
CA ASP A 174 18.29 2.89 4.69
C ASP A 174 17.23 1.83 4.42
N TYR A 175 16.58 1.95 3.26
CA TYR A 175 15.52 1.04 2.85
C TYR A 175 16.01 -0.41 2.66
N ASN A 176 17.27 -0.59 2.28
CA ASN A 176 17.86 -1.88 1.93
C ASN A 176 18.49 -2.63 3.10
N ASP A 177 18.44 -2.07 4.31
CA ASP A 177 19.01 -2.71 5.49
C ASP A 177 18.21 -3.97 5.87
N ASP A 178 18.88 -5.14 5.84
CA ASP A 178 18.28 -6.46 6.08
C ASP A 178 18.48 -6.97 7.50
N GLN A 179 19.16 -6.18 8.36
CA GLN A 179 19.45 -6.53 9.75
C GLN A 179 18.82 -5.52 10.69
N LEU A 180 18.46 -6.01 11.88
CA LEU A 180 18.06 -5.13 12.98
C LEU A 180 19.27 -4.28 13.39
N ASN A 181 19.06 -3.00 13.64
CA ASN A 181 20.09 -2.09 14.11
C ASN A 181 19.62 -1.32 15.36
N ASP A 182 20.57 -0.73 16.11
CA ASP A 182 20.30 -0.14 17.43
C ASP A 182 19.45 1.15 17.37
N ASN A 183 19.37 1.83 16.22
CA ASN A 183 18.66 3.12 16.14
C ASN A 183 17.29 3.01 15.46
N TYR A 184 17.28 2.60 14.19
CA TYR A 184 16.04 2.46 13.40
C TYR A 184 16.16 1.30 12.43
N SER A 185 15.53 0.18 12.74
CA SER A 185 15.47 -0.96 11.84
C SER A 185 14.49 -0.71 10.69
N SER A 186 14.82 -1.21 9.49
CA SER A 186 13.92 -1.13 8.35
C SER A 186 12.72 -2.05 8.53
N ALA A 187 11.57 -1.71 7.93
CA ALA A 187 10.40 -2.60 7.92
C ALA A 187 10.71 -3.99 7.34
N LYS A 188 11.66 -4.08 6.38
CA LYS A 188 12.11 -5.34 5.78
C LYS A 188 12.88 -6.19 6.79
N ALA A 189 13.83 -5.60 7.52
CA ALA A 189 14.58 -6.28 8.58
C ALA A 189 13.66 -6.81 9.68
N ILE A 190 12.70 -5.97 10.13
CA ILE A 190 11.72 -6.36 11.15
C ILE A 190 10.84 -7.52 10.66
N ARG A 191 10.32 -7.49 9.43
CA ARG A 191 9.54 -8.61 8.88
C ARG A 191 10.36 -9.91 8.82
N LYS A 192 11.63 -9.82 8.39
CA LYS A 192 12.53 -10.97 8.36
C LYS A 192 12.74 -11.55 9.77
N ALA A 193 12.95 -10.71 10.77
CA ALA A 193 13.09 -11.11 12.16
C ALA A 193 11.81 -11.79 12.71
N ILE A 194 10.62 -11.21 12.42
CA ILE A 194 9.33 -11.79 12.79
C ILE A 194 9.15 -13.18 12.16
N MET A 195 9.49 -13.34 10.88
CA MET A 195 9.37 -14.65 10.20
C MET A 195 10.29 -15.70 10.83
N ASN A 196 11.42 -15.27 11.39
CA ASN A 196 12.37 -16.14 12.12
C ASN A 196 12.07 -16.27 13.62
N ASN A 197 10.91 -15.80 14.10
CA ASN A 197 10.51 -15.77 15.51
C ASN A 197 11.50 -15.03 16.45
N GLN A 198 12.25 -14.07 15.93
CA GLN A 198 13.14 -13.24 16.72
C GLN A 198 12.34 -12.18 17.50
N ASP A 199 12.89 -11.74 18.63
CA ASP A 199 12.31 -10.61 19.38
C ASP A 199 12.52 -9.30 18.62
N VAL A 200 11.42 -8.60 18.37
CA VAL A 200 11.38 -7.29 17.70
C VAL A 200 10.70 -6.22 18.56
N SER A 201 10.55 -6.45 19.85
CA SER A 201 9.81 -5.60 20.78
C SER A 201 10.38 -4.17 20.87
N LYS A 202 11.69 -4.01 20.64
CA LYS A 202 12.36 -2.69 20.60
C LYS A 202 12.04 -1.89 19.34
N ASP A 203 11.82 -2.58 18.22
CA ASP A 203 11.66 -1.97 16.90
C ASP A 203 10.20 -1.80 16.51
N CYS A 204 9.38 -2.83 16.77
CA CYS A 204 7.99 -2.92 16.38
C CYS A 204 7.06 -2.36 17.47
N LEU A 205 6.12 -1.50 17.07
CA LEU A 205 5.16 -0.87 17.96
C LEU A 205 3.81 -1.62 18.04
N ILE A 206 3.77 -2.82 17.48
CA ILE A 206 2.62 -3.72 17.62
C ILE A 206 2.96 -4.76 18.69
N ALA A 207 2.27 -4.67 19.83
CA ALA A 207 2.51 -5.59 20.94
C ALA A 207 2.25 -7.06 20.52
N ASN A 208 3.10 -7.95 21.01
CA ASN A 208 2.99 -9.39 20.78
C ASN A 208 2.88 -9.80 19.30
N ILE A 209 3.55 -9.06 18.40
CA ILE A 209 3.42 -9.28 16.95
C ILE A 209 3.72 -10.72 16.51
N ASN A 210 4.59 -11.43 17.24
CA ASN A 210 4.93 -12.82 16.95
C ASN A 210 3.77 -13.82 17.21
N THR A 211 2.70 -13.41 17.90
CA THR A 211 1.52 -14.24 18.15
C THR A 211 0.47 -14.16 17.04
N TYR A 212 0.60 -13.20 16.14
CA TYR A 212 -0.33 -13.05 15.00
C TYR A 212 -0.03 -14.08 13.91
N PRO A 213 -1.06 -14.50 13.13
CA PRO A 213 -0.85 -15.37 11.98
C PRO A 213 0.14 -14.76 10.99
N LYS A 214 1.14 -15.55 10.60
CA LYS A 214 2.14 -15.11 9.61
C LYS A 214 1.61 -15.33 8.21
N VAL A 215 1.36 -14.24 7.50
CA VAL A 215 0.87 -14.26 6.11
C VAL A 215 2.00 -13.83 5.19
N ASN A 216 2.34 -14.68 4.24
CA ASN A 216 3.41 -14.45 3.28
C ASN A 216 3.13 -15.19 1.96
N TRP A 217 4.01 -15.01 0.99
CA TRP A 217 3.92 -15.69 -0.28
C TRP A 217 4.19 -17.20 -0.17
N ASP A 218 5.04 -17.65 0.73
CA ASP A 218 5.36 -19.09 0.88
C ASP A 218 4.11 -19.89 1.21
N ASN A 219 3.30 -19.36 2.14
CA ASN A 219 2.05 -20.00 2.54
C ASN A 219 0.97 -19.94 1.45
N ASN A 220 0.98 -18.93 0.59
CA ASN A 220 -0.07 -18.69 -0.40
C ASN A 220 0.31 -19.11 -1.82
N TYR A 221 1.57 -19.44 -2.08
CA TYR A 221 2.04 -19.77 -3.43
C TYR A 221 1.35 -21.00 -4.01
N GLY A 222 1.06 -22.00 -3.20
CA GLY A 222 0.33 -23.20 -3.65
C GLY A 222 -1.01 -22.90 -4.30
N ILE A 223 -1.76 -21.92 -3.76
CA ILE A 223 -3.05 -21.48 -4.34
C ILE A 223 -2.80 -20.81 -5.70
N VAL A 224 -1.86 -19.85 -5.72
CA VAL A 224 -1.54 -19.09 -6.95
C VAL A 224 -0.98 -20.01 -8.03
N ARG A 225 -0.10 -20.94 -7.65
CA ARG A 225 0.44 -21.96 -8.57
C ARG A 225 -0.67 -22.79 -9.18
N ASN A 226 -1.60 -23.26 -8.36
CA ASN A 226 -2.75 -24.01 -8.86
C ASN A 226 -3.58 -23.20 -9.89
N LEU A 227 -3.90 -21.95 -9.57
CA LEU A 227 -4.63 -21.06 -10.46
C LEU A 227 -3.89 -20.82 -11.79
N LEU A 228 -2.58 -20.56 -11.74
CA LEU A 228 -1.74 -20.36 -12.93
C LEU A 228 -1.71 -21.59 -13.85
N LEU A 229 -1.81 -22.80 -13.30
CA LEU A 229 -1.71 -24.05 -14.04
C LEU A 229 -3.06 -24.62 -14.49
N THR A 230 -4.16 -24.25 -13.85
CA THR A 230 -5.49 -24.83 -14.12
C THR A 230 -6.42 -23.89 -14.87
N LEU A 231 -6.26 -22.58 -14.76
CA LEU A 231 -7.02 -21.61 -15.54
C LEU A 231 -6.52 -21.59 -16.99
N LYS A 232 -7.46 -21.43 -17.93
CA LYS A 232 -7.10 -21.23 -19.34
C LYS A 232 -6.39 -19.89 -19.55
N PRO A 233 -5.48 -19.77 -20.53
CA PRO A 233 -4.80 -18.49 -20.80
C PRO A 233 -5.74 -17.30 -20.95
N GLN A 234 -6.91 -17.49 -21.59
CA GLN A 234 -7.92 -16.44 -21.75
C GLN A 234 -8.50 -15.97 -20.41
N GLN A 235 -8.72 -16.89 -19.46
CA GLN A 235 -9.19 -16.55 -18.11
C GLN A 235 -8.12 -15.80 -17.30
N LEU A 236 -6.84 -16.19 -17.46
CA LEU A 236 -5.74 -15.46 -16.85
C LEU A 236 -5.62 -14.04 -17.43
N GLN A 237 -5.81 -13.88 -18.74
CA GLN A 237 -5.79 -12.57 -19.41
C GLN A 237 -6.90 -11.61 -18.94
N GLU A 238 -8.00 -12.12 -18.40
CA GLU A 238 -9.05 -11.29 -17.80
C GLU A 238 -8.62 -10.66 -16.46
N ILE A 239 -7.65 -11.24 -15.76
CA ILE A 239 -7.14 -10.73 -14.51
C ILE A 239 -6.41 -9.41 -14.72
N PHE A 240 -6.67 -8.45 -13.87
CA PHE A 240 -6.00 -7.15 -13.93
C PHE A 240 -4.48 -7.28 -13.76
N LEU A 241 -3.70 -6.53 -14.50
CA LEU A 241 -2.23 -6.60 -14.64
C LEU A 241 -1.69 -7.85 -15.38
N MET A 242 -2.55 -8.78 -15.84
CA MET A 242 -2.16 -9.88 -16.71
C MET A 242 -2.12 -9.38 -18.17
N ASP A 243 -1.09 -8.61 -18.50
CA ASP A 243 -0.92 -7.98 -19.81
C ASP A 243 0.41 -8.40 -20.45
N GLU A 244 0.52 -8.21 -21.76
CA GLU A 244 1.77 -8.34 -22.50
C GLU A 244 2.37 -9.76 -22.48
N GLY A 245 1.55 -10.80 -22.31
CA GLY A 245 1.99 -12.19 -22.29
C GLY A 245 2.57 -12.67 -20.95
N ILE A 246 2.44 -11.88 -19.88
CA ILE A 246 2.93 -12.26 -18.55
C ILE A 246 2.25 -13.53 -18.04
N GLU A 247 0.98 -13.78 -18.38
CA GLU A 247 0.22 -14.97 -18.01
C GLU A 247 0.90 -16.26 -18.46
N ASN A 248 1.39 -16.30 -19.70
CA ASN A 248 2.10 -17.47 -20.26
C ASN A 248 3.45 -17.66 -19.58
N HIS A 249 4.18 -16.55 -19.32
CA HIS A 249 5.45 -16.56 -18.63
C HIS A 249 5.30 -17.09 -17.21
N LEU A 250 4.33 -16.59 -16.44
CA LEU A 250 4.09 -17.03 -15.06
C LEU A 250 3.61 -18.48 -15.00
N ALA A 251 2.70 -18.90 -15.86
CA ALA A 251 2.23 -20.29 -15.93
C ALA A 251 3.39 -21.25 -16.23
N LYS A 252 4.21 -20.95 -17.25
CA LYS A 252 5.39 -21.74 -17.58
C LYS A 252 6.38 -21.79 -16.40
N THR A 253 6.65 -20.67 -15.76
CA THR A 253 7.56 -20.62 -14.62
C THR A 253 7.01 -21.42 -13.42
N ALA A 254 5.71 -21.32 -13.15
CA ALA A 254 5.04 -22.05 -12.08
C ALA A 254 5.07 -23.57 -12.30
N TYR A 255 5.03 -24.03 -13.55
CA TYR A 255 5.10 -25.45 -13.88
C TYR A 255 6.38 -26.08 -13.39
N TYR A 256 7.53 -25.40 -13.54
CA TYR A 256 8.85 -25.90 -13.17
C TYR A 256 9.29 -25.54 -11.73
N ASN A 257 8.55 -24.70 -11.00
CA ASN A 257 8.94 -24.23 -9.68
C ASN A 257 7.84 -24.51 -8.66
N TYR A 258 8.13 -25.29 -7.63
CA TYR A 258 7.17 -25.77 -6.64
C TYR A 258 7.10 -24.91 -5.37
N ASP A 259 8.13 -24.10 -5.12
CA ASP A 259 8.21 -23.13 -4.01
C ASP A 259 8.28 -21.70 -4.54
N TYR A 260 7.93 -20.76 -3.68
CA TYR A 260 7.83 -19.36 -4.05
C TYR A 260 9.19 -18.72 -4.38
N ASP A 261 10.24 -19.05 -3.63
CA ASP A 261 11.55 -18.42 -3.81
C ASP A 261 12.16 -18.77 -5.17
N ASN A 262 12.10 -20.04 -5.56
CA ASN A 262 12.54 -20.47 -6.89
C ASN A 262 11.64 -19.90 -7.99
N PHE A 263 10.31 -19.88 -7.75
CA PHE A 263 9.38 -19.29 -8.70
C PHE A 263 9.69 -17.82 -8.96
N ILE A 264 9.76 -16.99 -7.92
CA ILE A 264 9.97 -15.55 -8.10
C ILE A 264 11.35 -15.23 -8.67
N LYS A 265 12.37 -15.98 -8.28
CA LYS A 265 13.73 -15.86 -8.84
C LYS A 265 13.73 -16.10 -10.36
N ASN A 266 13.03 -17.12 -10.82
CA ASN A 266 12.97 -17.50 -12.24
C ASN A 266 11.94 -16.70 -13.04
N ALA A 267 10.93 -16.11 -12.37
CA ALA A 267 9.93 -15.28 -13.02
C ALA A 267 10.41 -13.85 -13.30
N VAL A 268 11.35 -13.34 -12.51
CA VAL A 268 11.89 -11.98 -12.69
C VAL A 268 12.69 -11.92 -13.98
N THR A 269 12.40 -10.93 -14.80
CA THR A 269 13.09 -10.65 -16.06
C THR A 269 13.38 -9.15 -16.16
N ARG A 270 14.11 -8.74 -17.21
CA ARG A 270 14.30 -7.32 -17.51
C ARG A 270 12.98 -6.56 -17.69
N ARG A 271 11.95 -7.23 -18.22
CA ARG A 271 10.60 -6.66 -18.46
C ARG A 271 9.71 -6.73 -17.23
N TYR A 272 9.78 -7.80 -16.48
CA TYR A 272 8.90 -8.08 -15.35
C TYR A 272 9.68 -8.03 -14.04
N THR A 273 9.58 -6.90 -13.33
CA THR A 273 10.20 -6.72 -12.01
C THR A 273 9.49 -7.56 -10.96
N ARG A 274 10.20 -7.89 -9.87
CA ARG A 274 9.63 -8.63 -8.73
C ARG A 274 8.30 -8.03 -8.26
N SER A 275 8.27 -6.72 -8.01
CA SER A 275 7.05 -6.06 -7.52
C SER A 275 5.91 -6.09 -8.55
N ARG A 276 6.20 -6.02 -9.86
CA ARG A 276 5.15 -6.18 -10.89
C ARG A 276 4.54 -7.57 -10.83
N ILE A 277 5.39 -8.61 -10.77
CA ILE A 277 4.93 -9.99 -10.65
C ILE A 277 4.08 -10.16 -9.39
N GLN A 278 4.58 -9.75 -8.24
CA GLN A 278 3.86 -9.87 -6.97
C GLN A 278 2.49 -9.18 -7.01
N ARG A 279 2.41 -7.97 -7.56
CA ARG A 279 1.10 -7.29 -7.75
C ARG A 279 0.18 -8.08 -8.66
N THR A 280 0.68 -8.61 -9.77
CA THR A 280 -0.11 -9.45 -10.68
C THR A 280 -0.63 -10.71 -9.98
N LEU A 281 0.21 -11.37 -9.16
CA LEU A 281 -0.22 -12.52 -8.35
C LEU A 281 -1.27 -12.14 -7.29
N CYS A 282 -1.18 -10.95 -6.69
CA CYS A 282 -2.22 -10.45 -5.77
C CYS A 282 -3.55 -10.26 -6.50
N GLN A 283 -3.54 -9.71 -7.73
CA GLN A 283 -4.76 -9.56 -8.53
C GLN A 283 -5.38 -10.92 -8.86
N LEU A 284 -4.55 -11.92 -9.21
CA LEU A 284 -5.00 -13.28 -9.45
C LEU A 284 -5.61 -13.91 -8.20
N LEU A 285 -4.93 -13.80 -7.05
CA LEU A 285 -5.39 -14.38 -5.78
C LEU A 285 -6.72 -13.77 -5.31
N VAL A 286 -6.89 -12.46 -5.49
CA VAL A 286 -8.13 -11.72 -5.18
C VAL A 286 -9.21 -11.96 -6.23
N ASN A 287 -8.85 -12.52 -7.38
CA ASN A 287 -9.72 -12.61 -8.56
C ASN A 287 -10.30 -11.23 -8.93
N ASN A 288 -9.40 -10.24 -9.07
CA ASN A 288 -9.75 -8.90 -9.50
C ASN A 288 -9.53 -8.78 -11.00
N THR A 289 -10.59 -8.58 -11.75
CA THR A 289 -10.56 -8.60 -13.22
C THR A 289 -10.37 -7.21 -13.83
N LYS A 290 -9.97 -7.16 -15.10
CA LYS A 290 -9.97 -5.93 -15.91
C LYS A 290 -11.34 -5.27 -15.95
N LYS A 291 -12.40 -6.10 -15.98
CA LYS A 291 -13.79 -5.63 -15.94
C LYS A 291 -14.10 -5.01 -14.58
N ASP A 292 -13.75 -5.67 -13.47
CA ASP A 292 -13.95 -5.10 -12.13
C ASP A 292 -13.30 -3.70 -12.03
N MET A 293 -12.09 -3.53 -12.60
CA MET A 293 -11.39 -2.24 -12.62
C MET A 293 -12.02 -1.19 -13.52
N ALA A 294 -12.55 -1.61 -14.68
CA ALA A 294 -13.24 -0.71 -15.62
C ALA A 294 -14.59 -0.22 -15.10
N ASP A 295 -15.26 -1.06 -14.33
CA ASP A 295 -16.59 -0.79 -13.75
C ASP A 295 -16.51 0.02 -12.42
N LEU A 296 -15.30 0.41 -11.96
CA LEU A 296 -15.15 1.21 -10.76
C LEU A 296 -15.69 2.64 -10.99
N PRO A 297 -16.66 3.08 -10.18
CA PRO A 297 -17.11 4.47 -10.22
C PRO A 297 -16.04 5.42 -9.63
N ALA A 298 -16.25 6.72 -9.77
CA ALA A 298 -15.41 7.71 -9.10
C ALA A 298 -15.37 7.45 -7.58
N TYR A 299 -14.18 7.53 -7.00
CA TYR A 299 -13.99 7.34 -5.55
C TYR A 299 -14.32 8.66 -4.82
N ASP A 300 -15.54 8.76 -4.32
CA ASP A 300 -16.11 9.95 -3.67
C ASP A 300 -16.51 9.71 -2.21
N THR A 301 -16.18 8.55 -1.67
CA THR A 301 -16.58 8.13 -0.32
C THR A 301 -15.35 7.68 0.46
N ILE A 302 -15.08 8.33 1.59
CA ILE A 302 -13.95 8.01 2.45
C ILE A 302 -14.26 6.77 3.29
N ARG A 303 -13.51 5.68 3.12
CA ARG A 303 -13.60 4.49 3.97
C ARG A 303 -12.76 4.70 5.23
N VAL A 304 -13.42 4.66 6.40
CA VAL A 304 -12.79 4.79 7.72
C VAL A 304 -12.45 3.42 8.27
N LEU A 305 -11.18 3.23 8.67
CA LEU A 305 -10.73 2.03 9.38
C LEU A 305 -10.80 2.21 10.90
N GLY A 306 -10.50 3.41 11.41
CA GLY A 306 -10.58 3.70 12.84
C GLY A 306 -10.31 5.16 13.15
N PHE A 307 -10.67 5.58 14.36
CA PHE A 307 -10.50 6.95 14.84
C PHE A 307 -10.45 7.01 16.38
N ASN A 308 -9.82 8.05 16.92
CA ASN A 308 -9.92 8.45 18.32
C ASN A 308 -10.99 9.54 18.51
N GLN A 309 -11.07 10.18 19.68
CA GLN A 309 -12.09 11.22 19.96
C GLN A 309 -11.93 12.46 19.07
N ILE A 310 -10.70 12.85 18.75
CA ILE A 310 -10.40 13.97 17.84
C ILE A 310 -10.87 13.61 16.43
N GLY A 311 -10.48 12.43 15.94
CA GLY A 311 -10.92 11.90 14.65
C GLY A 311 -12.43 11.77 14.55
N LYS A 312 -13.12 11.36 15.63
CA LYS A 312 -14.60 11.31 15.68
C LYS A 312 -15.23 12.68 15.49
N SER A 313 -14.67 13.69 16.13
CA SER A 313 -15.17 15.07 15.98
C SER A 313 -14.97 15.58 14.56
N TYR A 314 -13.82 15.28 13.97
CA TYR A 314 -13.53 15.65 12.59
C TYR A 314 -14.40 14.93 11.55
N LEU A 315 -14.73 13.66 11.77
CA LEU A 315 -15.66 12.93 10.89
C LEU A 315 -17.04 13.60 10.84
N ARG A 316 -17.52 14.16 11.96
CA ARG A 316 -18.76 14.95 11.99
C ARG A 316 -18.63 16.25 11.20
N GLU A 317 -17.46 16.91 11.27
CA GLU A 317 -17.16 18.10 10.47
C GLU A 317 -17.15 17.76 8.96
N LEU A 318 -16.50 16.68 8.54
CA LEU A 318 -16.53 16.22 7.15
C LEU A 318 -17.96 15.95 6.65
N GLN A 319 -18.78 15.28 7.46
CA GLN A 319 -20.18 15.01 7.13
C GLN A 319 -21.01 16.30 7.03
N SER A 320 -20.75 17.31 7.89
CA SER A 320 -21.42 18.62 7.81
C SER A 320 -21.08 19.38 6.53
N LYS A 321 -19.92 19.09 5.93
CA LYS A 321 -19.48 19.61 4.63
C LYS A 321 -19.89 18.71 3.46
N SER A 322 -20.82 17.78 3.68
CA SER A 322 -21.35 16.86 2.68
C SER A 322 -20.32 15.86 2.12
N ILE A 323 -19.20 15.64 2.81
CA ILE A 323 -18.26 14.59 2.45
C ILE A 323 -18.84 13.23 2.86
N LYS A 324 -18.91 12.31 1.91
CA LYS A 324 -19.39 10.95 2.14
C LYS A 324 -18.38 10.14 2.94
N VAL A 325 -18.81 9.58 4.07
CA VAL A 325 -17.97 8.81 4.98
C VAL A 325 -18.58 7.44 5.20
N ALA A 326 -17.82 6.39 4.91
CA ALA A 326 -18.18 5.00 5.14
C ALA A 326 -17.39 4.44 6.34
N ASN A 327 -18.05 4.26 7.47
CA ASN A 327 -17.49 3.67 8.68
C ASN A 327 -17.86 2.18 8.86
N HIS A 328 -18.70 1.64 8.02
CA HIS A 328 -19.08 0.22 7.95
C HIS A 328 -19.24 -0.23 6.49
N TYR A 329 -19.28 -1.55 6.26
CA TYR A 329 -19.27 -2.16 4.93
C TYR A 329 -20.37 -1.61 3.99
N SER A 330 -21.63 -1.60 4.43
CA SER A 330 -22.75 -1.20 3.58
C SER A 330 -22.77 0.28 3.19
N ALA A 331 -22.08 1.14 3.94
CA ALA A 331 -21.94 2.56 3.62
C ALA A 331 -20.88 2.84 2.54
N ASN A 332 -20.00 1.89 2.27
CA ASN A 332 -18.97 2.04 1.24
C ASN A 332 -19.52 1.79 -0.16
N ILE A 333 -18.87 2.35 -1.18
CA ILE A 333 -19.22 2.12 -2.59
C ILE A 333 -19.13 0.63 -2.91
N LYS A 334 -20.20 0.08 -3.50
CA LYS A 334 -20.37 -1.36 -3.71
C LYS A 334 -19.16 -2.02 -4.38
N GLN A 335 -18.70 -1.47 -5.50
CA GLN A 335 -17.62 -2.07 -6.28
C GLN A 335 -16.31 -2.13 -5.49
N TYR A 336 -15.97 -1.08 -4.76
CA TYR A 336 -14.76 -1.05 -3.92
C TYR A 336 -14.86 -2.02 -2.75
N ARG A 337 -15.99 -2.02 -2.02
CA ARG A 337 -16.18 -2.93 -0.88
C ARG A 337 -16.17 -4.40 -1.27
N ASP A 338 -16.71 -4.74 -2.44
CA ASP A 338 -16.74 -6.12 -2.93
C ASP A 338 -15.32 -6.62 -3.24
N VAL A 339 -14.45 -5.77 -3.79
CA VAL A 339 -13.03 -6.09 -3.99
C VAL A 339 -12.29 -6.17 -2.65
N GLU A 340 -12.53 -5.26 -1.71
CA GLU A 340 -11.94 -5.32 -0.36
C GLU A 340 -12.33 -6.60 0.38
N PHE A 341 -13.57 -7.05 0.23
CA PHE A 341 -14.01 -8.32 0.82
C PHE A 341 -13.32 -9.52 0.19
N LYS A 342 -13.18 -9.56 -1.14
CA LYS A 342 -12.37 -10.58 -1.84
C LYS A 342 -10.92 -10.54 -1.33
N ALA A 343 -10.33 -9.35 -1.16
CA ALA A 343 -8.99 -9.19 -0.64
C ALA A 343 -8.85 -9.70 0.81
N ALA A 344 -9.84 -9.46 1.67
CA ALA A 344 -9.87 -9.99 3.03
C ALA A 344 -9.93 -11.53 3.05
N ILE A 345 -10.75 -12.14 2.18
CA ILE A 345 -10.81 -13.60 2.01
C ILE A 345 -9.46 -14.15 1.54
N ALA A 346 -8.87 -13.54 0.51
CA ALA A 346 -7.59 -13.95 -0.05
C ALA A 346 -6.46 -13.85 0.99
N TYR A 347 -6.41 -12.75 1.73
CA TYR A 347 -5.44 -12.52 2.80
C TYR A 347 -5.52 -13.58 3.90
N SER A 348 -6.72 -13.95 4.31
CA SER A 348 -6.94 -14.90 5.40
C SER A 348 -6.95 -16.37 4.95
N SER A 349 -6.80 -16.66 3.67
CA SER A 349 -7.03 -17.99 3.07
C SER A 349 -6.28 -19.15 3.74
N GLN A 350 -5.08 -18.91 4.26
CA GLN A 350 -4.23 -19.90 4.95
C GLN A 350 -4.23 -19.78 6.48
N MET A 351 -5.07 -18.92 7.04
CA MET A 351 -5.20 -18.75 8.48
C MET A 351 -6.10 -19.84 9.10
N SER A 352 -6.10 -19.91 10.43
CA SER A 352 -7.06 -20.74 11.18
C SER A 352 -8.50 -20.31 10.94
N SER A 353 -9.47 -21.19 11.16
CA SER A 353 -10.90 -20.85 11.01
C SER A 353 -11.31 -19.66 11.89
N LYS A 354 -10.73 -19.54 13.10
CA LYS A 354 -10.97 -18.43 14.03
C LYS A 354 -10.47 -17.11 13.43
N ASP A 355 -9.26 -17.10 12.88
CA ASP A 355 -8.66 -15.90 12.30
C ASP A 355 -9.37 -15.47 11.00
N LYS A 356 -9.72 -16.43 10.14
CA LYS A 356 -10.57 -16.18 8.96
C LYS A 356 -11.87 -15.48 9.35
N GLN A 357 -12.54 -16.00 10.36
CA GLN A 357 -13.79 -15.45 10.86
C GLN A 357 -13.59 -14.02 11.44
N TYR A 358 -12.49 -13.80 12.17
CA TYR A 358 -12.14 -12.47 12.66
C TYR A 358 -11.94 -11.47 11.51
N ILE A 359 -11.10 -11.80 10.54
CA ILE A 359 -10.81 -10.91 9.40
C ILE A 359 -12.08 -10.58 8.60
N THR A 360 -12.88 -11.59 8.25
CA THR A 360 -14.10 -11.38 7.43
C THR A 360 -15.19 -10.62 8.18
N ARG A 361 -15.37 -10.89 9.49
CA ARG A 361 -16.32 -10.13 10.32
C ARG A 361 -15.89 -8.69 10.50
N SER A 362 -14.59 -8.45 10.75
CA SER A 362 -14.05 -7.11 10.91
C SER A 362 -14.21 -6.30 9.61
N GLU A 363 -14.14 -6.94 8.43
CA GLU A 363 -14.40 -6.26 7.15
C GLU A 363 -15.82 -5.74 7.06
N ILE A 364 -16.79 -6.50 7.56
CA ILE A 364 -18.21 -6.16 7.52
C ILE A 364 -18.59 -5.14 8.62
N SER A 365 -18.15 -5.37 9.85
CA SER A 365 -18.57 -4.57 11.01
C SER A 365 -17.73 -3.32 11.26
N GLY A 366 -16.50 -3.26 10.70
CA GLY A 366 -15.50 -2.27 11.10
C GLY A 366 -14.87 -2.57 12.46
N LEU A 367 -13.95 -1.73 12.88
CA LEU A 367 -13.30 -1.85 14.19
C LEU A 367 -14.27 -1.39 15.28
N ASN A 368 -14.67 -2.31 16.14
CA ASN A 368 -15.30 -1.97 17.41
C ASN A 368 -14.21 -1.47 18.38
N LEU A 369 -13.84 -0.20 18.26
CA LEU A 369 -13.06 0.50 19.26
C LEU A 369 -14.00 0.81 20.45
N LYS A 370 -14.11 -0.16 21.37
CA LYS A 370 -14.67 0.11 22.72
C LYS A 370 -13.56 0.59 23.62
#